data_f58d53b02f35d0a265914db611026818
#
_entry.id   f58d53b02f35d0a265914db611026818
#
_cell.length_a   1.000
_cell.length_b   1.000
_cell.length_c   1.000
_cell.angle_alpha   90.00
_cell.angle_beta   90.00
_cell.angle_gamma   90.00
#
_symmetry.space_group_name_H-M   'P 1'
#
loop_
_entity.id
_entity.type
_entity.pdbx_description
1 polymer ?
#
loop_
_entity_poly.entity_id
_entity_poly.type
_entity_poly.pdbx_seq_one_letter_code
_entity_poly.pdbx_strand_id
1 'polypeptide(L)'
;EEDWINNWKVFFKPFRLDDNIVIKPTWETLSDKKDDDIVIEIDPGTAFGSGSHETTKLCISQLKKYIKKDTELLDVGTGSGILSIIGLKLGAHHAMATDIDPNAIRATNENFAINEVSEQAEVQQVNILDKEEADSFYEKNNGKKYDVIVANILADVIIPLSGIVTPLLKDDGVFIT
;
A
#
# COMPACT_ATOMS: atom_id res chain seq x y z
N GLU A 1 2.70 -25.54 -19.66
CA GLU A 1 3.04 -24.13 -19.28
C GLU A 1 2.12 -23.59 -18.15
N GLU A 2 0.87 -24.06 -18.03
CA GLU A 2 -0.07 -23.62 -16.96
C GLU A 2 0.33 -24.10 -15.55
N ASP A 3 1.03 -25.23 -15.42
CA ASP A 3 1.46 -25.78 -14.12
C ASP A 3 2.54 -24.95 -13.43
N TRP A 4 3.32 -24.17 -14.16
CA TRP A 4 4.39 -23.36 -13.59
C TRP A 4 3.86 -22.06 -12.99
N ILE A 5 2.84 -21.45 -13.59
CA ILE A 5 2.23 -20.19 -13.18
C ILE A 5 1.49 -20.32 -11.84
N ASN A 6 1.00 -21.53 -11.52
CA ASN A 6 0.24 -21.76 -10.28
C ASN A 6 1.05 -22.41 -9.14
N ASN A 7 2.26 -22.90 -9.43
CA ASN A 7 3.07 -23.62 -8.43
C ASN A 7 3.51 -22.75 -7.24
N TRP A 8 3.67 -21.43 -7.42
CA TRP A 8 4.04 -20.53 -6.34
C TRP A 8 2.89 -20.30 -5.35
N LYS A 9 1.63 -20.44 -5.78
CA LYS A 9 0.43 -20.27 -4.93
C LYS A 9 0.43 -21.26 -3.76
N VAL A 10 0.99 -22.45 -3.94
CA VAL A 10 1.09 -23.47 -2.89
C VAL A 10 1.98 -23.02 -1.73
N PHE A 11 2.95 -22.16 -2.00
CA PHE A 11 3.90 -21.67 -1.00
C PHE A 11 3.44 -20.39 -0.29
N PHE A 12 2.44 -19.68 -0.85
CA PHE A 12 1.92 -18.48 -0.21
C PHE A 12 0.79 -18.84 0.73
N LYS A 13 1.13 -18.99 2.01
CA LYS A 13 0.20 -19.36 3.08
C LYS A 13 -0.16 -18.14 3.92
N PRO A 14 -1.32 -18.16 4.61
CA PRO A 14 -1.64 -17.14 5.60
C PRO A 14 -0.53 -16.98 6.63
N PHE A 15 -0.20 -15.75 6.98
CA PHE A 15 0.78 -15.47 8.02
C PHE A 15 0.36 -14.24 8.83
N ARG A 16 0.74 -14.26 10.10
CA ARG A 16 0.53 -13.15 11.01
C ARG A 16 1.68 -12.16 10.88
N LEU A 17 1.37 -10.96 10.45
CA LEU A 17 2.36 -9.91 10.21
C LEU A 17 2.73 -9.17 11.49
N ASP A 18 1.73 -8.98 12.36
CA ASP A 18 1.78 -8.30 13.63
C ASP A 18 0.72 -8.95 14.56
N ASP A 19 0.61 -8.53 15.81
CA ASP A 19 -0.28 -9.13 16.83
C ASP A 19 -1.72 -9.30 16.34
N ASN A 20 -2.24 -8.36 15.56
CA ASN A 20 -3.59 -8.36 15.06
C ASN A 20 -3.73 -8.10 13.55
N ILE A 21 -2.65 -8.18 12.77
CA ILE A 21 -2.70 -8.07 11.31
C ILE A 21 -2.32 -9.40 10.68
N VAL A 22 -3.23 -9.95 9.91
CA VAL A 22 -3.06 -11.23 9.22
C VAL A 22 -3.18 -11.00 7.72
N ILE A 23 -2.17 -11.45 7.00
CA ILE A 23 -2.18 -11.47 5.54
C ILE A 23 -2.52 -12.89 5.09
N LYS A 24 -3.45 -13.00 4.16
CA LYS A 24 -3.75 -14.28 3.52
C LYS A 24 -3.97 -14.12 2.02
N PRO A 25 -3.61 -15.12 1.23
CA PRO A 25 -4.03 -15.15 -0.16
C PRO A 25 -5.54 -15.41 -0.28
N THR A 26 -6.12 -14.99 -1.40
CA THR A 26 -7.56 -15.12 -1.65
C THR A 26 -8.05 -16.57 -1.66
N TRP A 27 -7.19 -17.53 -2.03
CA TRP A 27 -7.51 -18.96 -2.12
C TRP A 27 -7.31 -19.75 -0.83
N GLU A 28 -6.84 -19.14 0.24
CA GLU A 28 -6.66 -19.80 1.54
C GLU A 28 -7.71 -19.34 2.54
N THR A 29 -8.05 -20.23 3.47
CA THR A 29 -8.91 -19.93 4.61
C THR A 29 -8.06 -19.73 5.86
N LEU A 30 -8.49 -18.83 6.74
CA LEU A 30 -7.85 -18.60 8.03
C LEU A 30 -8.53 -19.46 9.09
N SER A 31 -7.79 -20.43 9.65
CA SER A 31 -8.31 -21.39 10.65
C SER A 31 -8.23 -20.88 12.09
N ASP A 32 -7.36 -19.91 12.36
CA ASP A 32 -7.02 -19.39 13.70
C ASP A 32 -7.32 -17.89 13.85
N LYS A 33 -8.39 -17.41 13.20
CA LYS A 33 -8.84 -16.02 13.28
C LYS A 33 -9.23 -15.66 14.71
N LYS A 34 -8.66 -14.54 15.20
CA LYS A 34 -9.06 -13.91 16.47
C LYS A 34 -10.09 -12.80 16.21
N ASP A 35 -10.83 -12.42 17.24
CA ASP A 35 -11.91 -11.43 17.12
C ASP A 35 -11.41 -10.03 16.74
N ASP A 36 -10.18 -9.69 17.12
CA ASP A 36 -9.51 -8.40 16.85
C ASP A 36 -8.62 -8.41 15.60
N ASP A 37 -8.59 -9.51 14.84
CA ASP A 37 -7.77 -9.62 13.65
C ASP A 37 -8.28 -8.75 12.51
N ILE A 38 -7.38 -7.91 12.03
CA ILE A 38 -7.49 -7.21 10.75
C ILE A 38 -6.95 -8.14 9.67
N VAL A 39 -7.85 -8.77 8.93
CA VAL A 39 -7.49 -9.69 7.85
C VAL A 39 -7.39 -8.94 6.54
N ILE A 40 -6.24 -9.05 5.90
CA ILE A 40 -5.95 -8.50 4.58
C ILE A 40 -5.85 -9.64 3.59
N GLU A 41 -6.71 -9.63 2.59
CA GLU A 41 -6.65 -10.59 1.49
C GLU A 41 -5.84 -10.00 0.34
N ILE A 42 -4.80 -10.69 -0.10
CA ILE A 42 -3.94 -10.27 -1.20
C ILE A 42 -3.86 -11.36 -2.25
N ASP A 43 -4.15 -10.99 -3.49
CA ASP A 43 -3.65 -11.73 -4.64
C ASP A 43 -2.44 -10.96 -5.16
N PRO A 44 -1.21 -11.42 -4.88
CA PRO A 44 -0.02 -10.73 -5.35
C PRO A 44 0.11 -10.76 -6.87
N GLY A 45 -0.53 -11.70 -7.55
CA GLY A 45 -0.49 -11.83 -9.00
C GLY A 45 0.95 -11.78 -9.52
N THR A 46 1.21 -10.87 -10.46
CA THR A 46 2.54 -10.54 -10.98
C THR A 46 3.17 -9.30 -10.32
N ALA A 47 2.44 -8.63 -9.42
CA ALA A 47 2.92 -7.42 -8.74
C ALA A 47 3.78 -7.78 -7.52
N PHE A 48 4.77 -6.93 -7.24
CA PHE A 48 5.60 -7.05 -6.05
C PHE A 48 4.80 -6.64 -4.79
N GLY A 49 5.07 -7.28 -3.63
CA GLY A 49 4.49 -6.85 -2.35
C GLY A 49 3.52 -7.85 -1.73
N SER A 50 4.02 -9.06 -1.41
CA SER A 50 3.25 -10.07 -0.62
C SER A 50 3.10 -9.71 0.86
N GLY A 51 3.73 -8.63 1.32
CA GLY A 51 3.74 -8.24 2.74
C GLY A 51 4.71 -9.03 3.63
N SER A 52 5.38 -10.06 3.10
CA SER A 52 6.27 -10.92 3.89
C SER A 52 7.63 -10.30 4.22
N HIS A 53 7.97 -9.16 3.63
CA HIS A 53 9.27 -8.51 3.81
C HIS A 53 9.35 -7.74 5.13
N GLU A 54 10.51 -7.77 5.81
CA GLU A 54 10.72 -7.07 7.09
C GLU A 54 10.48 -5.55 7.00
N THR A 55 10.81 -4.92 5.85
CA THR A 55 10.54 -3.50 5.61
C THR A 55 9.04 -3.19 5.62
N THR A 56 8.21 -4.10 5.09
CA THR A 56 6.75 -3.96 5.15
C THR A 56 6.25 -3.95 6.59
N LYS A 57 6.77 -4.84 7.45
CA LYS A 57 6.44 -4.86 8.88
C LYS A 57 6.81 -3.56 9.58
N LEU A 58 7.99 -3.00 9.25
CA LEU A 58 8.42 -1.72 9.81
C LEU A 58 7.51 -0.57 9.38
N CYS A 59 7.17 -0.48 8.10
CA CYS A 59 6.20 0.50 7.60
C CYS A 59 4.85 0.39 8.33
N ILE A 60 4.33 -0.83 8.51
CA ILE A 60 3.07 -1.07 9.20
C ILE A 60 3.14 -0.66 10.67
N SER A 61 4.25 -0.95 11.36
CA SER A 61 4.43 -0.52 12.74
C SER A 61 4.40 1.02 12.89
N GLN A 62 4.87 1.75 11.89
CA GLN A 62 4.77 3.20 11.84
C GLN A 62 3.35 3.66 11.46
N LEU A 63 2.71 3.04 10.45
CA LEU A 63 1.31 3.34 10.11
C LEU A 63 0.39 3.24 11.32
N LYS A 64 0.54 2.21 12.16
CA LYS A 64 -0.22 2.07 13.43
C LYS A 64 -0.09 3.27 14.38
N LYS A 65 1.04 3.98 14.35
CA LYS A 65 1.27 5.15 15.22
C LYS A 65 0.65 6.41 14.67
N TYR A 66 0.67 6.58 13.34
CA TYR A 66 0.35 7.84 12.70
C TYR A 66 -1.02 7.88 12.03
N ILE A 67 -1.60 6.72 11.68
CA ILE A 67 -2.95 6.66 11.11
C ILE A 67 -3.99 7.04 12.17
N LYS A 68 -4.86 7.96 11.80
CA LYS A 68 -6.02 8.42 12.58
C LYS A 68 -7.24 8.47 11.66
N LYS A 69 -8.43 8.65 12.23
CA LYS A 69 -9.72 8.64 11.52
C LYS A 69 -9.78 9.58 10.29
N ASP A 70 -9.10 10.72 10.36
CA ASP A 70 -9.16 11.74 9.30
C ASP A 70 -7.87 11.75 8.45
N THR A 71 -7.04 10.71 8.55
CA THR A 71 -5.76 10.63 7.83
C THR A 71 -5.97 10.48 6.33
N GLU A 72 -5.35 11.39 5.58
CA GLU A 72 -5.13 11.27 4.13
C GLU A 72 -3.79 10.60 3.91
N LEU A 73 -3.81 9.41 3.32
CA LEU A 73 -2.62 8.58 3.07
C LEU A 73 -2.21 8.65 1.60
N LEU A 74 -0.92 8.81 1.34
CA LEU A 74 -0.32 8.58 0.01
C LEU A 74 0.65 7.40 0.10
N ASP A 75 0.49 6.42 -0.77
CA ASP A 75 1.33 5.23 -0.88
C ASP A 75 2.10 5.28 -2.21
N VAL A 76 3.40 5.53 -2.15
CA VAL A 76 4.27 5.71 -3.32
C VAL A 76 5.01 4.41 -3.63
N GLY A 77 4.82 3.89 -4.84
CA GLY A 77 5.31 2.56 -5.21
C GLY A 77 4.49 1.47 -4.53
N THR A 78 3.18 1.54 -4.68
CA THR A 78 2.20 0.76 -3.91
C THR A 78 2.28 -0.75 -4.15
N GLY A 79 2.74 -1.19 -5.34
CA GLY A 79 2.87 -2.60 -5.71
C GLY A 79 1.54 -3.35 -5.69
N SER A 80 1.30 -4.14 -4.65
CA SER A 80 0.04 -4.86 -4.46
C SER A 80 -1.07 -4.05 -3.78
N GLY A 81 -0.79 -2.83 -3.33
CA GLY A 81 -1.71 -2.01 -2.54
C GLY A 81 -1.75 -2.32 -1.05
N ILE A 82 -0.88 -3.20 -0.56
CA ILE A 82 -0.96 -3.72 0.81
C ILE A 82 -0.87 -2.63 1.89
N LEU A 83 0.01 -1.64 1.75
CA LEU A 83 0.15 -0.57 2.75
C LEU A 83 -1.04 0.37 2.73
N SER A 84 -1.59 0.68 1.56
CA SER A 84 -2.83 1.44 1.41
C SER A 84 -4.00 0.73 2.08
N ILE A 85 -4.19 -0.57 1.82
CA ILE A 85 -5.26 -1.38 2.42
C ILE A 85 -5.14 -1.41 3.95
N ILE A 86 -3.93 -1.65 4.46
CA ILE A 86 -3.67 -1.67 5.90
C ILE A 86 -3.95 -0.29 6.51
N GLY A 87 -3.50 0.79 5.88
CA GLY A 87 -3.79 2.15 6.33
C GLY A 87 -5.29 2.43 6.46
N LEU A 88 -6.09 2.02 5.48
CA LEU A 88 -7.55 2.15 5.50
C LEU A 88 -8.20 1.28 6.58
N LYS A 89 -7.76 0.03 6.71
CA LYS A 89 -8.26 -0.88 7.78
C LYS A 89 -7.85 -0.41 9.19
N LEU A 90 -6.76 0.35 9.32
CA LEU A 90 -6.37 1.02 10.57
C LEU A 90 -7.19 2.28 10.85
N GLY A 91 -7.99 2.76 9.89
CA GLY A 91 -8.91 3.87 10.05
C GLY A 91 -8.56 5.15 9.30
N ALA A 92 -7.64 5.13 8.34
CA ALA A 92 -7.42 6.26 7.44
C ALA A 92 -8.73 6.62 6.71
N HIS A 93 -8.93 7.91 6.46
CA HIS A 93 -10.10 8.39 5.76
C HIS A 93 -10.06 8.03 4.28
N HIS A 94 -8.89 8.23 3.67
CA HIS A 94 -8.69 7.98 2.25
C HIS A 94 -7.24 7.57 1.99
N ALA A 95 -7.03 6.73 0.99
CA ALA A 95 -5.71 6.37 0.48
C ALA A 95 -5.60 6.64 -1.02
N MET A 96 -4.58 7.40 -1.39
CA MET A 96 -4.11 7.52 -2.76
C MET A 96 -2.88 6.64 -2.93
N ALA A 97 -2.94 5.70 -3.86
CA ALA A 97 -1.82 4.83 -4.22
C ALA A 97 -1.22 5.24 -5.57
N THR A 98 0.10 5.18 -5.69
CA THR A 98 0.76 5.47 -6.97
C THR A 98 1.80 4.40 -7.29
N ASP A 99 1.96 4.09 -8.56
CA ASP A 99 3.01 3.21 -9.06
C ASP A 99 3.36 3.58 -10.51
N ILE A 100 4.54 3.21 -10.96
CA ILE A 100 4.98 3.36 -12.36
C ILE A 100 4.56 2.16 -13.22
N ASP A 101 4.37 0.99 -12.60
CA ASP A 101 4.07 -0.27 -13.29
C ASP A 101 2.54 -0.43 -13.48
N PRO A 102 2.05 -0.50 -14.71
CA PRO A 102 0.63 -0.75 -14.98
C PRO A 102 0.12 -2.08 -14.41
N ASN A 103 0.99 -3.07 -14.19
CA ASN A 103 0.60 -4.32 -13.53
C ASN A 103 0.34 -4.11 -12.04
N ALA A 104 1.15 -3.26 -11.37
CA ALA A 104 0.92 -2.85 -9.99
C ALA A 104 -0.42 -2.09 -9.85
N ILE A 105 -0.72 -1.17 -10.77
CA ILE A 105 -2.00 -0.44 -10.79
C ILE A 105 -3.19 -1.40 -10.87
N ARG A 106 -3.11 -2.40 -11.74
CA ARG A 106 -4.18 -3.40 -11.88
C ARG A 106 -4.32 -4.23 -10.61
N ALA A 107 -3.21 -4.78 -10.09
CA ALA A 107 -3.20 -5.60 -8.88
C ALA A 107 -3.73 -4.82 -7.66
N THR A 108 -3.34 -3.55 -7.51
CA THR A 108 -3.83 -2.67 -6.45
C THR A 108 -5.35 -2.50 -6.52
N ASN A 109 -5.90 -2.21 -7.72
CA ASN A 109 -7.36 -2.09 -7.89
C ASN A 109 -8.10 -3.40 -7.54
N GLU A 110 -7.58 -4.54 -7.99
CA GLU A 110 -8.15 -5.85 -7.68
C GLU A 110 -8.13 -6.12 -6.17
N ASN A 111 -7.01 -5.83 -5.50
CA ASN A 111 -6.87 -6.00 -4.06
C ASN A 111 -7.72 -5.00 -3.25
N PHE A 112 -7.93 -3.77 -3.74
CA PHE A 112 -8.86 -2.82 -3.12
C PHE A 112 -10.29 -3.37 -3.14
N ALA A 113 -10.71 -3.94 -4.27
CA ALA A 113 -12.05 -4.55 -4.39
C ALA A 113 -12.20 -5.77 -3.47
N ILE A 114 -11.20 -6.66 -3.42
CA ILE A 114 -11.18 -7.85 -2.55
C ILE A 114 -11.32 -7.46 -1.07
N ASN A 115 -10.67 -6.38 -0.65
CA ASN A 115 -10.69 -5.91 0.74
C ASN A 115 -11.83 -4.93 1.04
N GLU A 116 -12.73 -4.66 0.08
CA GLU A 116 -13.89 -3.78 0.24
C GLU A 116 -13.50 -2.34 0.65
N VAL A 117 -12.40 -1.81 0.08
CA VAL A 117 -11.90 -0.47 0.38
C VAL A 117 -11.94 0.48 -0.83
N SER A 118 -12.46 0.04 -1.97
CA SER A 118 -12.46 0.80 -3.23
C SER A 118 -13.13 2.17 -3.14
N GLU A 119 -14.11 2.37 -2.26
CA GLU A 119 -14.77 3.66 -2.08
C GLU A 119 -13.88 4.71 -1.36
N GLN A 120 -12.86 4.24 -0.63
CA GLN A 120 -11.94 5.06 0.15
C GLN A 120 -10.53 5.09 -0.45
N ALA A 121 -10.34 4.46 -1.61
CA ALA A 121 -9.03 4.29 -2.21
C ALA A 121 -9.04 4.65 -3.69
N GLU A 122 -7.97 5.30 -4.11
CA GLU A 122 -7.69 5.57 -5.52
C GLU A 122 -6.28 5.09 -5.85
N VAL A 123 -6.07 4.66 -7.11
CA VAL A 123 -4.73 4.35 -7.61
C VAL A 123 -4.49 5.05 -8.94
N GLN A 124 -3.31 5.65 -9.08
CA GLN A 124 -2.89 6.36 -10.29
C GLN A 124 -1.53 5.87 -10.77
N GLN A 125 -1.42 5.66 -12.07
CA GLN A 125 -0.11 5.41 -12.69
C GLN A 125 0.61 6.73 -12.84
N VAL A 126 1.69 6.92 -12.07
CA VAL A 126 2.50 8.13 -12.10
C VAL A 126 3.91 7.86 -11.57
N ASN A 127 4.90 8.44 -12.22
CA ASN A 127 6.27 8.48 -11.72
C ASN A 127 6.46 9.73 -10.85
N ILE A 128 6.30 9.58 -9.54
CA ILE A 128 6.48 10.70 -8.59
C ILE A 128 7.91 11.25 -8.60
N LEU A 129 8.92 10.50 -9.08
CA LEU A 129 10.29 11.01 -9.23
C LEU A 129 10.47 11.91 -10.44
N ASP A 130 9.61 11.83 -11.43
CA ASP A 130 9.58 12.77 -12.54
C ASP A 130 8.87 14.05 -12.10
N LYS A 131 9.59 15.20 -12.18
CA LYS A 131 9.06 16.46 -11.66
C LYS A 131 7.81 16.91 -12.40
N GLU A 132 7.73 16.71 -13.72
CA GLU A 132 6.58 17.13 -14.52
C GLU A 132 5.36 16.27 -14.19
N GLU A 133 5.54 14.95 -14.02
CA GLU A 133 4.49 14.05 -13.59
C GLU A 133 4.03 14.34 -12.16
N ALA A 134 4.96 14.61 -11.23
CA ALA A 134 4.65 14.96 -9.84
C ALA A 134 3.87 16.28 -9.74
N ASP A 135 4.26 17.30 -10.49
CA ASP A 135 3.56 18.58 -10.55
C ASP A 135 2.15 18.40 -11.14
N SER A 136 2.03 17.61 -12.23
CA SER A 136 0.73 17.26 -12.84
C SER A 136 -0.15 16.45 -11.88
N PHE A 137 0.42 15.51 -11.14
CA PHE A 137 -0.28 14.76 -10.11
C PHE A 137 -0.85 15.68 -9.03
N TYR A 138 -0.03 16.60 -8.50
CA TYR A 138 -0.44 17.57 -7.50
C TYR A 138 -1.60 18.45 -8.00
N GLU A 139 -1.49 18.99 -9.22
CA GLU A 139 -2.53 19.82 -9.83
C GLU A 139 -3.84 19.05 -10.06
N LYS A 140 -3.78 17.84 -10.63
CA LYS A 140 -4.95 16.98 -10.87
C LYS A 140 -5.67 16.58 -9.59
N ASN A 141 -4.94 16.48 -8.49
CA ASN A 141 -5.50 16.20 -7.17
C ASN A 141 -5.82 17.48 -6.38
N ASN A 142 -6.02 18.63 -7.07
CA ASN A 142 -6.41 19.92 -6.50
C ASN A 142 -5.47 20.43 -5.40
N GLY A 143 -4.18 20.16 -5.52
CA GLY A 143 -3.20 20.55 -4.52
C GLY A 143 -3.35 19.83 -3.17
N LYS A 144 -3.95 18.65 -3.17
CA LYS A 144 -4.17 17.86 -1.96
C LYS A 144 -2.86 17.52 -1.28
N LYS A 145 -2.84 17.71 0.03
CA LYS A 145 -1.73 17.33 0.90
C LYS A 145 -2.13 16.16 1.81
N TYR A 146 -1.13 15.38 2.18
CA TYR A 146 -1.31 14.15 2.91
C TYR A 146 -0.78 14.25 4.34
N ASP A 147 -1.46 13.60 5.28
CA ASP A 147 -1.01 13.48 6.67
C ASP A 147 0.12 12.46 6.79
N VAL A 148 0.02 11.38 6.02
CA VAL A 148 1.02 10.32 5.98
C VAL A 148 1.36 10.00 4.53
N ILE A 149 2.65 9.99 4.21
CA ILE A 149 3.17 9.44 2.96
C ILE A 149 4.01 8.22 3.32
N VAL A 150 3.77 7.09 2.68
CA VAL A 150 4.55 5.87 2.87
C VAL A 150 5.16 5.44 1.54
N ALA A 151 6.40 4.97 1.58
CA ALA A 151 7.10 4.42 0.43
C ALA A 151 7.98 3.24 0.85
N ASN A 152 7.59 2.02 0.47
CA ASN A 152 8.38 0.81 0.71
C ASN A 152 9.03 0.35 -0.60
N ILE A 153 10.03 1.09 -1.04
CA ILE A 153 10.74 0.94 -2.30
C ILE A 153 12.25 0.89 -2.10
N LEU A 154 13.02 0.81 -3.18
CA LEU A 154 14.48 0.73 -3.12
C LEU A 154 15.09 1.99 -2.49
N ALA A 155 16.11 1.82 -1.66
CA ALA A 155 16.76 2.90 -0.92
C ALA A 155 17.31 4.01 -1.84
N ASP A 156 17.85 3.65 -3.00
CA ASP A 156 18.38 4.62 -3.98
C ASP A 156 17.29 5.54 -4.56
N VAL A 157 16.02 5.10 -4.50
CA VAL A 157 14.85 5.85 -4.94
C VAL A 157 14.33 6.78 -3.84
N ILE A 158 14.45 6.36 -2.57
CA ILE A 158 13.94 7.10 -1.41
C ILE A 158 14.65 8.44 -1.24
N ILE A 159 15.97 8.49 -1.46
CA ILE A 159 16.77 9.71 -1.28
C ILE A 159 16.25 10.85 -2.17
N PRO A 160 16.16 10.70 -3.51
CA PRO A 160 15.57 11.74 -4.35
C PRO A 160 14.08 11.98 -4.05
N LEU A 161 13.32 10.94 -3.69
CA LEU A 161 11.90 11.04 -3.38
C LEU A 161 11.63 11.97 -2.19
N SER A 162 12.50 11.99 -1.18
CA SER A 162 12.31 12.80 0.04
C SER A 162 12.12 14.30 -0.23
N GLY A 163 12.86 14.84 -1.21
CA GLY A 163 12.71 16.25 -1.63
C GLY A 163 11.41 16.51 -2.40
N ILE A 164 10.91 15.52 -3.11
CA ILE A 164 9.71 15.63 -3.96
C ILE A 164 8.43 15.48 -3.14
N VAL A 165 8.42 14.60 -2.13
CA VAL A 165 7.22 14.38 -1.30
C VAL A 165 6.98 15.48 -0.27
N THR A 166 8.01 16.25 0.09
CA THR A 166 7.87 17.33 1.09
C THR A 166 6.75 18.33 0.76
N PRO A 167 6.59 18.84 -0.47
CA PRO A 167 5.47 19.69 -0.83
C PRO A 167 4.10 19.02 -0.75
N LEU A 168 4.04 17.69 -0.84
CA LEU A 168 2.82 16.90 -0.75
C LEU A 168 2.41 16.60 0.69
N LEU A 169 3.28 16.83 1.67
CA LEU A 169 2.96 16.67 3.10
C LEU A 169 2.23 17.91 3.65
N LYS A 170 1.31 17.66 4.57
CA LYS A 170 0.82 18.69 5.48
C LYS A 170 1.94 19.14 6.42
N ASP A 171 1.76 20.29 7.11
CA ASP A 171 2.79 20.87 7.98
C ASP A 171 3.23 19.91 9.10
N ASP A 172 2.30 19.12 9.64
CA ASP A 172 2.55 18.07 10.64
C ASP A 172 2.59 16.66 10.03
N GLY A 173 2.72 16.56 8.70
CA GLY A 173 2.72 15.30 7.98
C GLY A 173 3.98 14.47 8.19
N VAL A 174 3.86 13.14 8.04
CA VAL A 174 4.94 12.19 8.28
C VAL A 174 5.25 11.41 7.00
N PHE A 175 6.54 11.30 6.69
CA PHE A 175 7.03 10.43 5.64
C PHE A 175 7.63 9.16 6.25
N ILE A 176 7.09 8.00 5.88
CA ILE A 176 7.48 6.66 6.34
C ILE A 176 8.17 5.93 5.19
N THR A 177 9.36 5.43 5.45
CA THR A 177 10.13 4.69 4.45
C THR A 177 11.03 3.64 5.11
#